data_05924e6a772fb60f11ad34e01b1ddaa1
#
_entry.id   05924e6a772fb60f11ad34e01b1ddaa1
#
_cell.length_a   1.000
_cell.length_b   1.000
_cell.length_c   1.000
_cell.angle_alpha   90.00
_cell.angle_beta   90.00
_cell.angle_gamma   90.00
#
_symmetry.space_group_name_H-M   'P 1'
#
loop_
_entity.id
_entity.type
_entity.pdbx_description
1 polymer ?
#
loop_
_entity_poly.entity_id
_entity_poly.type
_entity_poly.pdbx_seq_one_letter_code
_entity_poly.pdbx_strand_id
1 'polypeptide(L)'
;MKITELLLAELDREAVGIRKALERVPEGKNDWKPHEKSMPLGSLATIVATIPSWLDMVVNMDELDINPPGGSKFKPPAWKTRRDLLEQFEASLKKGREVLQKTTDDRLLNTNWRMLAAGKLMSDQPRYVAIRDGVLNHMAHHRGQLTVYLRMNEEKVPAIYGPSADEGRG
;
A
#
# COMPACT_ATOMS: atom_id res chain seq x y z
N MET A 1 -14.51 15.26 15.54
CA MET A 1 -14.20 14.23 14.51
C MET A 1 -13.02 13.43 15.00
N LYS A 2 -13.13 12.12 14.99
CA LYS A 2 -12.05 11.22 15.46
C LYS A 2 -11.02 11.04 14.37
N ILE A 3 -9.73 10.90 14.75
CA ILE A 3 -8.66 10.64 13.78
C ILE A 3 -8.83 9.26 13.12
N THR A 4 -9.34 8.28 13.88
CA THR A 4 -9.66 6.94 13.36
C THR A 4 -10.69 7.01 12.23
N GLU A 5 -11.72 7.86 12.36
CA GLU A 5 -12.75 8.09 11.32
C GLU A 5 -12.14 8.74 10.08
N LEU A 6 -11.26 9.74 10.26
CA LEU A 6 -10.57 10.39 9.15
C LEU A 6 -9.68 9.42 8.37
N LEU A 7 -8.85 8.64 9.08
CA LEU A 7 -7.96 7.67 8.45
C LEU A 7 -8.74 6.57 7.72
N LEU A 8 -9.87 6.15 8.28
CA LEU A 8 -10.73 5.16 7.62
C LEU A 8 -11.36 5.73 6.34
N ALA A 9 -11.87 6.96 6.40
CA ALA A 9 -12.44 7.62 5.22
C ALA A 9 -11.39 7.84 4.12
N GLU A 10 -10.15 8.18 4.50
CA GLU A 10 -9.03 8.32 3.56
C GLU A 10 -8.65 6.98 2.93
N LEU A 11 -8.52 5.92 3.74
CA LEU A 11 -8.27 4.57 3.25
C LEU A 11 -9.31 4.13 2.21
N ASP A 12 -10.60 4.37 2.50
CA ASP A 12 -11.70 4.00 1.60
C ASP A 12 -11.67 4.80 0.29
N ARG A 13 -11.34 6.07 0.35
CA ARG A 13 -11.18 6.94 -0.81
C ARG A 13 -10.01 6.47 -1.70
N GLU A 14 -8.86 6.20 -1.10
CA GLU A 14 -7.67 5.73 -1.82
C GLU A 14 -7.88 4.35 -2.44
N ALA A 15 -8.63 3.48 -1.76
CA ALA A 15 -8.93 2.13 -2.24
C ALA A 15 -9.61 2.11 -3.62
N VAL A 16 -10.44 3.11 -3.94
CA VAL A 16 -11.10 3.20 -5.25
C VAL A 16 -10.07 3.37 -6.37
N GLY A 17 -9.12 4.30 -6.20
CA GLY A 17 -8.08 4.55 -7.19
C GLY A 17 -7.08 3.39 -7.31
N ILE A 18 -6.79 2.72 -6.20
CA ILE A 18 -5.93 1.52 -6.18
C ILE A 18 -6.58 0.39 -6.97
N ARG A 19 -7.84 0.09 -6.69
CA ARG A 19 -8.59 -0.98 -7.41
C ARG A 19 -8.56 -0.74 -8.91
N LYS A 20 -8.89 0.48 -9.35
CA LYS A 20 -8.86 0.86 -10.77
C LYS A 20 -7.48 0.63 -11.41
N ALA A 21 -6.40 0.92 -10.69
CA ALA A 21 -5.05 0.69 -11.20
C ALA A 21 -4.71 -0.81 -11.26
N LEU A 22 -5.05 -1.58 -10.23
CA LEU A 22 -4.81 -3.02 -10.18
C LEU A 22 -5.61 -3.79 -11.24
N GLU A 23 -6.84 -3.35 -11.56
CA GLU A 23 -7.68 -3.91 -12.62
C GLU A 23 -7.05 -3.82 -14.02
N ARG A 24 -5.99 -3.03 -14.17
CA ARG A 24 -5.30 -2.80 -15.44
C ARG A 24 -3.90 -3.38 -15.50
N VAL A 25 -3.46 -4.05 -14.45
CA VAL A 25 -2.15 -4.71 -14.44
C VAL A 25 -2.13 -5.82 -15.50
N PRO A 26 -1.22 -5.78 -16.48
CA PRO A 26 -1.12 -6.82 -17.50
C PRO A 26 -0.64 -8.14 -16.89
N GLU A 27 -1.32 -9.22 -17.26
CA GLU A 27 -0.93 -10.58 -16.89
C GLU A 27 0.30 -11.04 -17.70
N GLY A 28 1.11 -11.91 -17.11
CA GLY A 28 2.29 -12.47 -17.76
C GLY A 28 3.49 -11.53 -17.89
N LYS A 29 3.41 -10.30 -17.32
CA LYS A 29 4.51 -9.32 -17.31
C LYS A 29 5.11 -9.07 -15.93
N ASN A 30 5.01 -10.04 -15.03
CA ASN A 30 5.45 -9.88 -13.63
C ASN A 30 6.92 -9.48 -13.49
N ASP A 31 7.78 -9.97 -14.38
CA ASP A 31 9.22 -9.69 -14.35
C ASP A 31 9.62 -8.44 -15.15
N TRP A 32 8.66 -7.83 -15.87
CA TRP A 32 8.93 -6.62 -16.64
C TRP A 32 9.27 -5.45 -15.71
N LYS A 33 10.22 -4.64 -16.10
CA LYS A 33 10.63 -3.41 -15.41
C LYS A 33 11.15 -2.37 -16.41
N PRO A 34 10.94 -1.07 -16.13
CA PRO A 34 11.35 0.01 -17.05
C PRO A 34 12.87 0.23 -17.07
N HIS A 35 13.57 -0.22 -16.04
CA HIS A 35 15.01 -0.07 -15.89
C HIS A 35 15.55 -1.23 -15.03
N GLU A 36 16.82 -1.60 -15.21
CA GLU A 36 17.43 -2.71 -14.45
C GLU A 36 17.37 -2.53 -12.92
N LYS A 37 17.50 -1.27 -12.45
CA LYS A 37 17.40 -0.91 -11.02
C LYS A 37 15.98 -0.71 -10.52
N SER A 38 14.98 -0.76 -11.40
CA SER A 38 13.59 -0.59 -11.01
C SER A 38 12.99 -1.88 -10.47
N MET A 39 11.97 -1.74 -9.65
CA MET A 39 11.20 -2.87 -9.15
C MET A 39 10.44 -3.55 -10.29
N PRO A 40 10.38 -4.88 -10.36
CA PRO A 40 9.51 -5.58 -11.32
C PRO A 40 8.04 -5.22 -11.13
N LEU A 41 7.28 -5.21 -12.24
CA LEU A 41 5.84 -4.90 -12.24
C LEU A 41 5.05 -5.75 -11.25
N GLY A 42 5.33 -7.06 -11.20
CA GLY A 42 4.66 -7.97 -10.28
C GLY A 42 4.90 -7.62 -8.81
N SER A 43 6.13 -7.23 -8.45
CA SER A 43 6.49 -6.78 -7.10
C SER A 43 5.80 -5.47 -6.75
N LEU A 44 5.79 -4.50 -7.67
CA LEU A 44 5.12 -3.22 -7.48
C LEU A 44 3.61 -3.39 -7.30
N ALA A 45 2.97 -4.19 -8.14
CA ALA A 45 1.54 -4.49 -8.05
C ALA A 45 1.19 -5.19 -6.72
N THR A 46 2.04 -6.13 -6.28
CA THR A 46 1.88 -6.79 -4.97
C THR A 46 1.96 -5.79 -3.81
N ILE A 47 2.93 -4.87 -3.83
CA ILE A 47 3.05 -3.82 -2.80
C ILE A 47 1.76 -2.99 -2.79
N VAL A 48 1.32 -2.49 -3.94
CA VAL A 48 0.08 -1.68 -4.04
C VAL A 48 -1.13 -2.44 -3.49
N ALA A 49 -1.23 -3.74 -3.74
CA ALA A 49 -2.32 -4.58 -3.24
C ALA A 49 -2.26 -4.83 -1.73
N THR A 50 -1.05 -4.88 -1.14
CA THR A 50 -0.88 -5.36 0.25
C THR A 50 -0.66 -4.26 1.29
N ILE A 51 -0.27 -3.03 0.89
CA ILE A 51 -0.03 -1.92 1.81
C ILE A 51 -1.19 -1.66 2.79
N PRO A 52 -2.49 -1.73 2.42
CA PRO A 52 -3.56 -1.50 3.38
C PRO A 52 -3.47 -2.39 4.63
N SER A 53 -2.99 -3.63 4.51
CA SER A 53 -2.81 -4.54 5.64
C SER A 53 -1.66 -4.16 6.57
N TRP A 54 -0.75 -3.25 6.16
CA TRP A 54 0.35 -2.77 7.00
C TRP A 54 -0.13 -1.93 8.17
N LEU A 55 -1.37 -1.43 8.12
CA LEU A 55 -2.04 -0.83 9.27
C LEU A 55 -1.98 -1.73 10.51
N ASP A 56 -2.08 -3.05 10.33
CA ASP A 56 -1.99 -4.00 11.43
C ASP A 56 -0.63 -3.95 12.14
N MET A 57 0.45 -3.87 11.38
CA MET A 57 1.80 -3.74 11.94
C MET A 57 1.97 -2.43 12.72
N VAL A 58 1.53 -1.31 12.13
CA VAL A 58 1.68 0.01 12.76
C VAL A 58 0.80 0.17 14.00
N VAL A 59 -0.40 -0.41 14.01
CA VAL A 59 -1.35 -0.24 15.13
C VAL A 59 -1.11 -1.26 16.25
N ASN A 60 -0.84 -2.53 15.91
CA ASN A 60 -0.84 -3.63 16.87
C ASN A 60 0.56 -4.09 17.33
N MET A 61 1.62 -3.74 16.59
CA MET A 61 3.00 -3.97 17.01
C MET A 61 3.62 -2.67 17.54
N ASP A 62 4.66 -2.77 18.38
CA ASP A 62 5.37 -1.57 18.87
C ASP A 62 6.54 -1.18 17.96
N GLU A 63 7.06 -2.14 17.19
CA GLU A 63 8.16 -1.91 16.26
C GLU A 63 8.13 -2.92 15.10
N LEU A 64 8.83 -2.57 14.03
CA LEU A 64 9.13 -3.46 12.91
C LEU A 64 10.57 -3.26 12.46
N ASP A 65 11.35 -4.34 12.41
CA ASP A 65 12.63 -4.34 11.70
C ASP A 65 12.40 -4.74 10.24
N ILE A 66 12.65 -3.80 9.32
CA ILE A 66 12.46 -4.01 7.89
C ILE A 66 13.57 -4.83 7.23
N ASN A 67 14.71 -5.00 7.93
CA ASN A 67 15.84 -5.81 7.47
C ASN A 67 16.45 -6.60 8.63
N PRO A 68 15.68 -7.51 9.26
CA PRO A 68 16.16 -8.23 10.44
C PRO A 68 17.30 -9.20 10.09
N PRO A 69 18.19 -9.51 11.04
CA PRO A 69 19.16 -10.57 10.88
C PRO A 69 18.47 -11.88 10.47
N GLY A 70 18.96 -12.53 9.40
CA GLY A 70 18.33 -13.71 8.82
C GLY A 70 17.26 -13.44 7.75
N GLY A 71 17.03 -12.17 7.42
CA GLY A 71 16.11 -11.72 6.38
C GLY A 71 14.65 -11.61 6.82
N SER A 72 13.84 -10.92 6.03
CA SER A 72 12.42 -10.73 6.32
C SER A 72 11.66 -12.07 6.24
N LYS A 73 10.86 -12.35 7.26
CA LYS A 73 9.91 -13.47 7.25
C LYS A 73 8.65 -13.16 6.44
N PHE A 74 8.44 -11.89 6.09
CA PHE A 74 7.30 -11.47 5.31
C PHE A 74 7.58 -11.76 3.83
N LYS A 75 6.86 -12.73 3.29
CA LYS A 75 6.82 -13.03 1.86
C LYS A 75 5.40 -12.74 1.38
N PRO A 76 5.18 -11.69 0.58
CA PRO A 76 3.87 -11.44 0.03
C PRO A 76 3.45 -12.63 -0.84
N PRO A 77 2.13 -12.96 -0.87
CA PRO A 77 1.65 -14.05 -1.68
C PRO A 77 1.91 -13.78 -3.17
N ALA A 78 2.37 -14.80 -3.89
CA ALA A 78 2.49 -14.72 -5.34
C ALA A 78 1.10 -14.68 -5.97
N TRP A 79 0.97 -13.96 -7.08
CA TRP A 79 -0.23 -13.95 -7.90
C TRP A 79 0.12 -14.36 -9.34
N LYS A 80 -0.83 -14.98 -10.02
CA LYS A 80 -0.69 -15.41 -11.42
C LYS A 80 -1.66 -14.68 -12.33
N THR A 81 -2.84 -14.39 -11.81
CA THR A 81 -3.91 -13.70 -12.53
C THR A 81 -4.21 -12.36 -11.88
N ARG A 82 -4.77 -11.45 -12.64
CA ARG A 82 -5.29 -10.17 -12.13
C ARG A 82 -6.34 -10.38 -11.03
N ARG A 83 -7.11 -11.45 -11.14
CA ARG A 83 -8.09 -11.82 -10.12
C ARG A 83 -7.41 -12.11 -8.78
N ASP A 84 -6.33 -12.91 -8.77
CA ASP A 84 -5.58 -13.21 -7.53
C ASP A 84 -5.08 -11.92 -6.87
N LEU A 85 -4.58 -10.97 -7.68
CA LEU A 85 -4.08 -9.68 -7.21
C LEU A 85 -5.19 -8.84 -6.59
N LEU A 86 -6.37 -8.80 -7.19
CA LEU A 86 -7.54 -8.09 -6.66
C LEU A 86 -8.07 -8.76 -5.38
N GLU A 87 -8.11 -10.08 -5.30
CA GLU A 87 -8.48 -10.81 -4.09
C GLU A 87 -7.51 -10.51 -2.93
N GLN A 88 -6.20 -10.42 -3.19
CA GLN A 88 -5.21 -9.98 -2.20
C GLN A 88 -5.47 -8.55 -1.73
N PHE A 89 -5.79 -7.65 -2.66
CA PHE A 89 -6.12 -6.28 -2.32
C PHE A 89 -7.37 -6.17 -1.43
N GLU A 90 -8.47 -6.87 -1.79
CA GLU A 90 -9.70 -6.84 -0.99
C GLU A 90 -9.48 -7.41 0.42
N ALA A 91 -8.70 -8.48 0.54
CA ALA A 91 -8.34 -9.05 1.85
C ALA A 91 -7.50 -8.07 2.68
N SER A 92 -6.53 -7.42 2.05
CA SER A 92 -5.67 -6.40 2.65
C SER A 92 -6.48 -5.19 3.13
N LEU A 93 -7.37 -4.68 2.28
CA LEU A 93 -8.25 -3.54 2.58
C LEU A 93 -9.20 -3.87 3.74
N LYS A 94 -9.82 -5.04 3.72
CA LYS A 94 -10.68 -5.51 4.82
C LYS A 94 -9.91 -5.52 6.14
N LYS A 95 -8.70 -6.08 6.15
CA LYS A 95 -7.85 -6.11 7.35
C LYS A 95 -7.52 -4.70 7.84
N GLY A 96 -7.13 -3.81 6.96
CA GLY A 96 -6.83 -2.41 7.30
C GLY A 96 -8.03 -1.68 7.92
N ARG A 97 -9.22 -1.86 7.34
CA ARG A 97 -10.48 -1.31 7.89
C ARG A 97 -10.78 -1.82 9.29
N GLU A 98 -10.70 -3.14 9.50
CA GLU A 98 -10.94 -3.76 10.80
C GLU A 98 -10.00 -3.22 11.88
N VAL A 99 -8.73 -3.01 11.54
CA VAL A 99 -7.74 -2.45 12.46
C VAL A 99 -8.10 -1.02 12.86
N LEU A 100 -8.45 -0.15 11.89
CA LEU A 100 -8.83 1.24 12.18
C LEU A 100 -10.16 1.33 12.95
N GLN A 101 -11.09 0.41 12.72
CA GLN A 101 -12.37 0.36 13.45
C GLN A 101 -12.21 -0.10 14.92
N LYS A 102 -11.19 -0.91 15.22
CA LYS A 102 -10.95 -1.48 16.56
C LYS A 102 -9.99 -0.65 17.41
N THR A 103 -9.16 0.20 16.81
CA THR A 103 -8.21 1.05 17.54
C THR A 103 -8.86 2.32 18.09
N THR A 104 -8.12 3.06 18.89
CA THR A 104 -8.58 4.31 19.51
C THR A 104 -7.72 5.50 19.08
N ASP A 105 -8.30 6.70 19.13
CA ASP A 105 -7.57 7.95 18.89
C ASP A 105 -6.41 8.11 19.87
N ASP A 106 -6.61 7.75 21.15
CA ASP A 106 -5.58 7.80 22.17
C ASP A 106 -4.35 6.96 21.78
N ARG A 107 -4.57 5.71 21.34
CA ARG A 107 -3.47 4.86 20.88
C ARG A 107 -2.75 5.47 19.68
N LEU A 108 -3.45 6.04 18.73
CA LEU A 108 -2.85 6.60 17.52
C LEU A 108 -2.06 7.89 17.79
N LEU A 109 -2.57 8.74 18.69
CA LEU A 109 -2.01 10.07 18.96
C LEU A 109 -0.90 10.02 20.03
N ASN A 110 -1.08 9.20 21.07
CA ASN A 110 -0.29 9.27 22.29
C ASN A 110 0.67 8.09 22.48
N THR A 111 0.75 7.15 21.53
CA THR A 111 1.76 6.09 21.53
C THR A 111 2.58 6.09 20.26
N ASN A 112 3.86 5.77 20.40
CA ASN A 112 4.78 5.72 19.26
C ASN A 112 4.83 4.32 18.62
N TRP A 113 5.29 4.32 17.38
CA TRP A 113 5.70 3.15 16.64
C TRP A 113 7.13 3.35 16.13
N ARG A 114 7.94 2.29 16.21
CA ARG A 114 9.35 2.33 15.84
C ARG A 114 9.61 1.51 14.58
N MET A 115 10.39 2.08 13.66
CA MET A 115 10.93 1.36 12.53
C MET A 115 12.43 1.15 12.70
N LEU A 116 12.87 -0.08 12.57
CA LEU A 116 14.26 -0.48 12.63
C LEU A 116 14.72 -1.02 11.28
N ALA A 117 16.03 -0.98 11.03
CA ALA A 117 16.70 -1.67 9.95
C ALA A 117 17.98 -2.31 10.47
N ALA A 118 18.08 -3.63 10.37
CA ALA A 118 19.20 -4.42 10.94
C ALA A 118 19.47 -4.08 12.42
N GLY A 119 18.41 -3.98 13.23
CA GLY A 119 18.45 -3.65 14.65
C GLY A 119 18.72 -2.17 14.98
N LYS A 120 18.94 -1.31 13.98
CA LYS A 120 19.16 0.13 14.20
C LYS A 120 17.85 0.89 14.08
N LEU A 121 17.58 1.79 15.03
CA LEU A 121 16.42 2.67 15.00
C LEU A 121 16.52 3.64 13.82
N MET A 122 15.50 3.60 12.96
CA MET A 122 15.36 4.49 11.78
C MET A 122 14.35 5.61 12.05
N SER A 123 13.24 5.30 12.72
CA SER A 123 12.26 6.29 13.16
C SER A 123 11.55 5.85 14.44
N ASP A 124 11.16 6.82 15.26
CA ASP A 124 10.31 6.68 16.45
C ASP A 124 9.32 7.85 16.42
N GLN A 125 8.06 7.57 16.15
CA GLN A 125 7.07 8.62 15.90
C GLN A 125 5.66 8.18 16.30
N PRO A 126 4.74 9.13 16.56
CA PRO A 126 3.35 8.80 16.84
C PRO A 126 2.76 7.90 15.77
N ARG A 127 1.94 6.92 16.15
CA ARG A 127 1.38 5.93 15.21
C ARG A 127 0.61 6.58 14.06
N TYR A 128 -0.11 7.69 14.31
CA TYR A 128 -0.83 8.38 13.24
C TYR A 128 0.11 8.95 12.16
N VAL A 129 1.32 9.40 12.54
CA VAL A 129 2.34 9.84 11.57
C VAL A 129 2.87 8.64 10.79
N ALA A 130 3.19 7.54 11.49
CA ALA A 130 3.64 6.31 10.84
C ALA A 130 2.59 5.73 9.87
N ILE A 131 1.28 5.82 10.20
CA ILE A 131 0.19 5.45 9.29
C ILE A 131 0.17 6.34 8.05
N ARG A 132 0.27 7.66 8.24
CA ARG A 132 0.28 8.59 7.10
C ARG A 132 1.45 8.33 6.16
N ASP A 133 2.66 8.22 6.70
CA ASP A 133 3.87 8.08 5.89
C ASP A 133 4.02 6.66 5.34
N GLY A 134 3.93 5.65 6.22
CA GLY A 134 4.19 4.25 5.87
C GLY A 134 3.02 3.53 5.21
N VAL A 135 1.80 4.07 5.27
CA VAL A 135 0.63 3.44 4.65
C VAL A 135 -0.01 4.36 3.62
N LEU A 136 -0.61 5.49 4.00
CA LEU A 136 -1.42 6.29 3.07
C LEU A 136 -0.58 6.96 1.97
N ASN A 137 0.46 7.70 2.34
CA ASN A 137 1.36 8.33 1.37
C ASN A 137 2.11 7.29 0.55
N HIS A 138 2.48 6.17 1.17
CA HIS A 138 3.16 5.05 0.51
C HIS A 138 2.26 4.36 -0.53
N MET A 139 0.97 4.18 -0.22
CA MET A 139 -0.02 3.71 -1.21
C MET A 139 -0.12 4.66 -2.40
N ALA A 140 -0.26 5.97 -2.15
CA ALA A 140 -0.34 6.98 -3.22
C ALA A 140 0.94 7.00 -4.07
N HIS A 141 2.13 6.89 -3.43
CA HIS A 141 3.42 6.83 -4.10
C HIS A 141 3.53 5.62 -5.04
N HIS A 142 3.30 4.41 -4.55
CA HIS A 142 3.42 3.21 -5.38
C HIS A 142 2.31 3.09 -6.41
N ARG A 143 1.10 3.54 -6.12
CA ARG A 143 0.05 3.65 -7.13
C ARG A 143 0.45 4.61 -8.25
N GLY A 144 1.05 5.76 -7.92
CA GLY A 144 1.59 6.68 -8.93
C GLY A 144 2.65 6.01 -9.82
N GLN A 145 3.58 5.27 -9.24
CA GLN A 145 4.55 4.47 -10.01
C GLN A 145 3.84 3.42 -10.89
N LEU A 146 2.84 2.72 -10.34
CA LEU A 146 2.09 1.71 -11.08
C LEU A 146 1.39 2.30 -12.32
N THR A 147 0.80 3.50 -12.21
CA THR A 147 0.18 4.15 -13.38
C THR A 147 1.17 4.45 -14.49
N VAL A 148 2.42 4.81 -14.15
CA VAL A 148 3.50 4.96 -15.15
C VAL A 148 3.83 3.61 -15.80
N TYR A 149 3.93 2.53 -15.00
CA TYR A 149 4.21 1.19 -15.53
C TYR A 149 3.08 0.70 -16.45
N LEU A 150 1.82 0.98 -16.10
CA LEU A 150 0.68 0.69 -16.98
C LEU A 150 0.86 1.38 -18.33
N ARG A 151 1.15 2.69 -18.35
CA ARG A 151 1.37 3.45 -19.59
C ARG A 151 2.49 2.86 -20.44
N MET A 152 3.62 2.51 -19.81
CA MET A 152 4.77 1.92 -20.51
C MET A 152 4.49 0.51 -21.06
N ASN A 153 3.43 -0.13 -20.61
CA ASN A 153 2.96 -1.42 -21.10
C ASN A 153 1.72 -1.30 -22.01
N GLU A 154 1.43 -0.09 -22.54
CA GLU A 154 0.31 0.23 -23.42
C GLU A 154 -1.08 -0.04 -22.80
N GLU A 155 -1.14 -0.11 -21.46
CA GLU A 155 -2.40 -0.24 -20.75
C GLU A 155 -3.06 1.13 -20.53
N LYS A 156 -4.39 1.15 -20.44
CA LYS A 156 -5.12 2.37 -20.11
C LYS A 156 -4.85 2.79 -18.69
N VAL A 157 -4.57 4.08 -18.48
CA VAL A 157 -4.35 4.66 -17.14
C VAL A 157 -5.66 5.19 -16.58
N PRO A 158 -6.11 4.78 -15.39
CA PRO A 158 -7.35 5.27 -14.80
C PRO A 158 -7.26 6.73 -14.37
N ALA A 159 -8.37 7.45 -14.42
CA ALA A 159 -8.55 8.70 -13.71
C ALA A 159 -8.58 8.44 -12.19
N ILE A 160 -7.68 9.09 -11.43
CA ILE A 160 -7.55 8.92 -9.97
C ILE A 160 -8.05 10.19 -9.25
N TYR A 161 -7.25 11.24 -9.21
CA TYR A 161 -7.63 12.54 -8.61
C TYR A 161 -8.10 13.55 -9.66
N GLY A 162 -7.85 13.25 -10.90
CA GLY A 162 -8.21 14.06 -12.06
C GLY A 162 -8.25 13.21 -13.31
N PRO A 163 -8.60 13.78 -14.47
CA PRO A 163 -8.68 13.05 -15.74
C PRO A 163 -7.32 12.48 -16.13
N SER A 164 -7.34 11.34 -16.80
CA SER A 164 -6.20 10.78 -17.54
C SER A 164 -6.39 11.02 -19.03
N ALA A 165 -5.37 10.66 -19.84
CA ALA A 165 -5.51 10.68 -21.29
C ALA A 165 -6.51 9.63 -21.82
N ASP A 166 -6.83 8.61 -21.02
CA ASP A 166 -7.71 7.50 -21.39
C ASP A 166 -9.11 7.61 -20.79
N GLU A 167 -9.26 8.41 -19.70
CA GLU A 167 -10.53 8.61 -18.99
C GLU A 167 -10.73 10.10 -18.69
N GLY A 168 -11.84 10.65 -19.20
CA GLY A 168 -12.27 12.00 -18.85
C GLY A 168 -12.73 12.12 -17.40
N ARG A 169 -13.21 13.32 -17.04
CA ARG A 169 -13.95 13.50 -15.78
C ARG A 169 -15.28 12.77 -15.95
N GLY A 170 -15.48 11.70 -15.18
CA GLY A 170 -16.78 11.07 -15.01
C GLY A 170 -17.74 12.00 -14.28
#